data_16683304a7abbfe1ffc230d6810e9408
#
_entry.id   16683304a7abbfe1ffc230d6810e9408
#
_cell.length_a   1.000
_cell.length_b   1.000
_cell.length_c   1.000
_cell.angle_alpha   90.00
_cell.angle_beta   90.00
_cell.angle_gamma   90.00
#
_symmetry.space_group_name_H-M   'P 1'
#
loop_
_entity.id
_entity.type
_entity.pdbx_description
1 polymer ?
#
loop_
_entity_poly.entity_id
_entity_poly.type
_entity_poly.pdbx_seq_one_letter_code
_entity_poly.pdbx_strand_id
1 'polypeptide(L)'
;MKLSTKIIMGLAIGLFAVPMLVASYLVRINRVDAKKYNADVEQEVSKPGAKDVYYRSFPLAAFDKLYIVGTNASGVGLYWVKSDKFMVKVNKSQADFVKANVDQSGNLTLDLLSGGDGGYNSIYIFSPDLRVLKLKNAGINELSAKLNELTVVGDSVEVFSLAEKSVINTLNLNLTNSTIDDLGGTDSKGNSLVGRLFANTTNSVLGLPRTNYQSADIVVNNSEVYFNRKGPEAKVGLLNIKTEGKSSVRLDSLQWGTLNGNLSNDTKIDLPVHALRSLIK
;
A
#
# COMPACT_ATOMS: atom_id res chain seq x y z
N MET A 1 51.01 -26.76 -35.21
CA MET A 1 50.44 -27.10 -33.87
C MET A 1 50.53 -28.58 -33.63
N LYS A 2 51.14 -29.00 -32.52
CA LYS A 2 51.28 -30.42 -32.18
C LYS A 2 49.89 -31.02 -31.90
N LEU A 3 49.67 -32.29 -32.16
CA LEU A 3 48.40 -33.01 -31.99
C LEU A 3 47.88 -32.88 -30.58
N SER A 4 48.73 -32.89 -29.57
CA SER A 4 48.41 -32.69 -28.17
C SER A 4 47.76 -31.33 -27.85
N THR A 5 48.19 -30.24 -28.53
CA THR A 5 47.65 -28.93 -28.37
C THR A 5 46.21 -28.82 -28.92
N LYS A 6 45.94 -29.52 -30.05
CA LYS A 6 44.60 -29.60 -30.62
C LYS A 6 43.61 -30.35 -29.72
N ILE A 7 44.07 -31.43 -29.07
CA ILE A 7 43.26 -32.23 -28.16
C ILE A 7 42.94 -31.42 -26.89
N ILE A 8 43.94 -30.74 -26.33
CA ILE A 8 43.73 -29.89 -25.13
C ILE A 8 42.78 -28.75 -25.43
N MET A 9 42.90 -28.08 -26.58
CA MET A 9 42.00 -27.04 -27.00
C MET A 9 40.53 -27.54 -27.20
N GLY A 10 40.39 -28.72 -27.84
CA GLY A 10 39.09 -29.34 -28.01
C GLY A 10 38.43 -29.69 -26.68
N LEU A 11 39.22 -30.24 -25.75
CA LEU A 11 38.77 -30.59 -24.41
C LEU A 11 38.35 -29.32 -23.62
N ALA A 12 39.17 -28.26 -23.65
CA ALA A 12 38.86 -27.00 -23.02
C ALA A 12 37.59 -26.36 -23.54
N ILE A 13 37.42 -26.33 -24.88
CA ILE A 13 36.21 -25.81 -25.51
C ILE A 13 34.98 -26.65 -25.08
N GLY A 14 35.09 -27.99 -25.11
CA GLY A 14 34.04 -28.89 -24.68
C GLY A 14 33.64 -28.69 -23.21
N LEU A 15 34.60 -28.49 -22.34
CA LEU A 15 34.37 -28.28 -20.90
C LEU A 15 33.64 -27.01 -20.59
N PHE A 16 33.79 -25.96 -21.42
CA PHE A 16 33.06 -24.70 -21.26
C PHE A 16 31.78 -24.64 -22.11
N ALA A 17 31.84 -25.06 -23.37
CA ALA A 17 30.72 -24.93 -24.28
C ALA A 17 29.54 -25.85 -23.90
N VAL A 18 29.81 -27.09 -23.48
CA VAL A 18 28.74 -28.04 -23.14
C VAL A 18 27.93 -27.57 -21.93
N PRO A 19 28.52 -27.19 -20.77
CA PRO A 19 27.74 -26.65 -19.65
C PRO A 19 26.97 -25.38 -20.00
N MET A 20 27.55 -24.47 -20.80
CA MET A 20 26.85 -23.26 -21.25
C MET A 20 25.63 -23.58 -22.14
N LEU A 21 25.77 -24.52 -23.06
CA LEU A 21 24.66 -24.95 -23.91
C LEU A 21 23.56 -25.65 -23.10
N VAL A 22 23.94 -26.51 -22.15
CA VAL A 22 23.00 -27.18 -21.24
C VAL A 22 22.29 -26.15 -20.36
N ALA A 23 23.04 -25.22 -19.74
CA ALA A 23 22.46 -24.15 -18.94
C ALA A 23 21.50 -23.27 -19.76
N SER A 24 21.90 -22.87 -20.97
CA SER A 24 21.06 -22.07 -21.87
C SER A 24 19.79 -22.81 -22.29
N TYR A 25 19.89 -24.10 -22.55
CA TYR A 25 18.75 -24.95 -22.85
C TYR A 25 17.80 -25.08 -21.66
N LEU A 26 18.33 -25.37 -20.46
CA LEU A 26 17.55 -25.47 -19.24
C LEU A 26 16.85 -24.14 -18.89
N VAL A 27 17.55 -23.02 -19.02
CA VAL A 27 16.93 -21.68 -18.86
C VAL A 27 15.81 -21.47 -19.86
N ARG A 28 16.00 -21.85 -21.13
CA ARG A 28 14.99 -21.66 -22.18
C ARG A 28 13.72 -22.48 -21.95
N ILE A 29 13.86 -23.76 -21.53
CA ILE A 29 12.70 -24.64 -21.29
C ILE A 29 12.00 -24.32 -19.95
N ASN A 30 12.74 -23.82 -18.97
CA ASN A 30 12.19 -23.44 -17.65
C ASN A 30 11.78 -21.97 -17.57
N ARG A 31 12.03 -21.18 -18.63
CA ARG A 31 11.64 -19.78 -18.65
C ARG A 31 10.11 -19.68 -18.74
N VAL A 32 9.53 -19.30 -17.62
CA VAL A 32 8.12 -18.90 -17.59
C VAL A 32 8.00 -17.59 -18.35
N ASP A 33 7.13 -17.54 -19.36
CA ASP A 33 6.79 -16.29 -20.03
C ASP A 33 6.13 -15.37 -18.98
N ALA A 34 6.77 -14.23 -18.71
CA ALA A 34 6.28 -13.28 -17.70
C ALA A 34 4.85 -12.80 -18.01
N LYS A 35 4.49 -12.67 -19.29
CA LYS A 35 3.13 -12.30 -19.68
C LYS A 35 2.13 -13.40 -19.34
N LYS A 36 2.49 -14.67 -19.64
CA LYS A 36 1.66 -15.82 -19.31
C LYS A 36 1.53 -15.98 -17.80
N TYR A 37 2.65 -15.90 -17.06
CA TYR A 37 2.65 -15.95 -15.60
C TYR A 37 1.72 -14.89 -15.00
N ASN A 38 1.85 -13.62 -15.42
CA ASN A 38 1.01 -12.54 -14.92
C ASN A 38 -0.47 -12.76 -15.25
N ALA A 39 -0.79 -13.26 -16.46
CA ALA A 39 -2.16 -13.57 -16.84
C ALA A 39 -2.74 -14.73 -16.01
N ASP A 40 -1.97 -15.79 -15.77
CA ASP A 40 -2.36 -16.93 -14.95
C ASP A 40 -2.60 -16.50 -13.49
N VAL A 41 -1.70 -15.66 -12.93
CA VAL A 41 -1.86 -15.08 -11.60
C VAL A 41 -3.10 -14.20 -11.53
N GLU A 42 -3.31 -13.29 -12.49
CA GLU A 42 -4.48 -12.42 -12.53
C GLU A 42 -5.78 -13.23 -12.60
N GLN A 43 -5.81 -14.29 -13.38
CA GLN A 43 -6.95 -15.20 -13.45
C GLN A 43 -7.19 -15.92 -12.10
N GLU A 44 -6.13 -16.38 -11.44
CA GLU A 44 -6.21 -17.07 -10.15
C GLU A 44 -6.70 -16.17 -9.03
N VAL A 45 -6.22 -14.91 -8.98
CA VAL A 45 -6.55 -13.96 -7.90
C VAL A 45 -7.82 -13.14 -8.18
N SER A 46 -8.37 -13.19 -9.40
CA SER A 46 -9.61 -12.46 -9.72
C SER A 46 -10.87 -13.19 -9.26
N LYS A 47 -10.79 -14.50 -8.97
CA LYS A 47 -11.96 -15.34 -8.62
C LYS A 47 -11.69 -16.19 -7.39
N PRO A 48 -12.60 -16.24 -6.41
CA PRO A 48 -12.42 -17.04 -5.21
C PRO A 48 -12.38 -18.56 -5.49
N GLY A 49 -13.01 -19.03 -6.56
CA GLY A 49 -13.06 -20.45 -6.93
C GLY A 49 -12.02 -20.89 -7.96
N ALA A 50 -11.06 -20.04 -8.34
CA ALA A 50 -10.00 -20.43 -9.25
C ALA A 50 -9.05 -21.46 -8.60
N LYS A 51 -8.49 -22.35 -9.43
CA LYS A 51 -7.55 -23.39 -8.96
C LYS A 51 -6.31 -22.73 -8.37
N ASP A 52 -5.93 -23.16 -7.17
CA ASP A 52 -4.73 -22.69 -6.46
C ASP A 52 -3.46 -23.26 -7.11
N VAL A 53 -2.84 -22.46 -7.98
CA VAL A 53 -1.55 -22.79 -8.62
C VAL A 53 -0.41 -22.09 -7.87
N TYR A 54 -0.48 -20.77 -7.78
CA TYR A 54 0.55 -19.92 -7.16
C TYR A 54 0.17 -19.44 -5.76
N TYR A 55 -1.13 -19.39 -5.44
CA TYR A 55 -1.67 -18.94 -4.18
C TYR A 55 -2.26 -20.10 -3.39
N ARG A 56 -2.34 -19.93 -2.08
CA ARG A 56 -3.06 -20.80 -1.15
C ARG A 56 -4.30 -20.07 -0.68
N SER A 57 -5.45 -20.72 -0.84
CA SER A 57 -6.75 -20.18 -0.43
C SER A 57 -7.08 -20.59 1.00
N PHE A 58 -7.57 -19.64 1.77
CA PHE A 58 -8.11 -19.83 3.13
C PHE A 58 -9.58 -19.41 3.10
N PRO A 59 -10.53 -20.36 2.93
CA PRO A 59 -11.96 -20.08 3.10
C PRO A 59 -12.25 -19.67 4.55
N LEU A 60 -13.06 -18.62 4.73
CA LEU A 60 -13.30 -18.02 6.04
C LEU A 60 -14.79 -17.86 6.31
N ALA A 61 -15.15 -17.66 7.58
CA ALA A 61 -16.47 -17.16 7.98
C ALA A 61 -16.64 -15.70 7.50
N ALA A 62 -17.87 -15.18 7.58
CA ALA A 62 -18.16 -13.80 7.19
C ALA A 62 -17.42 -12.79 8.09
N PHE A 63 -16.87 -11.74 7.47
CA PHE A 63 -16.22 -10.63 8.16
C PHE A 63 -16.47 -9.31 7.41
N ASP A 64 -16.39 -8.18 8.10
CA ASP A 64 -16.46 -6.84 7.55
C ASP A 64 -15.31 -5.92 8.01
N LYS A 65 -14.46 -6.44 8.89
CA LYS A 65 -13.28 -5.75 9.43
C LYS A 65 -12.05 -6.61 9.27
N LEU A 66 -10.96 -5.98 8.91
CA LEU A 66 -9.66 -6.63 8.74
C LEU A 66 -8.66 -6.04 9.73
N TYR A 67 -8.03 -6.89 10.52
CA TYR A 67 -6.96 -6.56 11.44
C TYR A 67 -5.68 -7.22 10.94
N ILE A 68 -4.64 -6.42 10.72
CA ILE A 68 -3.32 -6.93 10.34
C ILE A 68 -2.36 -6.60 11.48
N VAL A 69 -1.75 -7.64 12.03
CA VAL A 69 -0.77 -7.54 13.11
C VAL A 69 0.56 -8.06 12.58
N GLY A 70 1.58 -7.21 12.62
CA GLY A 70 2.93 -7.55 12.22
C GLY A 70 3.86 -7.70 13.40
N THR A 71 5.00 -8.36 13.18
CA THR A 71 6.10 -8.44 14.16
C THR A 71 7.22 -7.44 13.86
N ASN A 72 7.30 -7.00 12.61
CA ASN A 72 8.21 -5.96 12.11
C ASN A 72 7.42 -5.12 11.12
N ALA A 73 7.70 -3.84 11.01
CA ALA A 73 7.01 -2.88 10.14
C ALA A 73 7.06 -3.19 8.62
N SER A 74 7.39 -4.40 8.22
CA SER A 74 7.41 -4.83 6.82
C SER A 74 6.02 -4.73 6.20
N GLY A 75 5.92 -4.00 5.10
CA GLY A 75 4.66 -3.78 4.41
C GLY A 75 4.27 -4.96 3.51
N VAL A 76 2.96 -5.15 3.37
CA VAL A 76 2.36 -6.13 2.46
C VAL A 76 1.59 -5.42 1.34
N GLY A 77 1.46 -6.08 0.18
CA GLY A 77 0.47 -5.71 -0.83
C GLY A 77 -0.89 -6.27 -0.44
N LEU A 78 -1.90 -5.42 -0.30
CA LEU A 78 -3.25 -5.80 0.07
C LEU A 78 -4.21 -5.48 -1.09
N TYR A 79 -4.86 -6.51 -1.61
CA TYR A 79 -5.74 -6.41 -2.75
C TYR A 79 -7.15 -6.88 -2.36
N TRP A 80 -8.08 -5.93 -2.27
CA TRP A 80 -9.48 -6.28 -2.01
C TRP A 80 -10.20 -6.58 -3.32
N VAL A 81 -10.86 -7.73 -3.35
CA VAL A 81 -11.66 -8.22 -4.47
C VAL A 81 -13.09 -8.40 -4.01
N LYS A 82 -14.02 -7.65 -4.60
CA LYS A 82 -15.44 -7.77 -4.28
C LYS A 82 -15.95 -9.16 -4.64
N SER A 83 -16.54 -9.86 -3.67
CA SER A 83 -17.03 -11.23 -3.83
C SER A 83 -18.11 -11.54 -2.79
N ASP A 84 -19.05 -12.40 -3.14
CA ASP A 84 -20.03 -12.95 -2.17
C ASP A 84 -19.42 -14.02 -1.25
N LYS A 85 -18.18 -14.46 -1.54
CA LYS A 85 -17.46 -15.43 -0.72
C LYS A 85 -16.42 -14.74 0.13
N PHE A 86 -16.24 -15.24 1.34
CA PHE A 86 -15.22 -14.79 2.28
C PHE A 86 -13.98 -15.67 2.19
N MET A 87 -12.86 -15.12 1.80
CA MET A 87 -11.63 -15.86 1.56
C MET A 87 -10.42 -14.94 1.62
N VAL A 88 -9.29 -15.49 2.01
CA VAL A 88 -7.98 -14.89 1.84
C VAL A 88 -7.15 -15.77 0.91
N LYS A 89 -6.45 -15.17 -0.04
CA LYS A 89 -5.42 -15.85 -0.83
C LYS A 89 -4.07 -15.24 -0.55
N VAL A 90 -3.08 -16.08 -0.27
CA VAL A 90 -1.69 -15.69 0.01
C VAL A 90 -0.78 -16.48 -0.91
N ASN A 91 0.30 -15.87 -1.40
CA ASN A 91 1.29 -16.58 -2.20
C ASN A 91 1.78 -17.82 -1.44
N LYS A 92 1.89 -18.97 -2.12
CA LYS A 92 2.26 -20.24 -1.49
C LYS A 92 3.60 -20.18 -0.76
N SER A 93 4.57 -19.46 -1.28
CA SER A 93 5.88 -19.29 -0.63
C SER A 93 5.81 -18.54 0.71
N GLN A 94 4.73 -17.80 0.95
CA GLN A 94 4.53 -16.97 2.13
C GLN A 94 3.36 -17.45 3.01
N ALA A 95 2.63 -18.47 2.57
CA ALA A 95 1.41 -18.92 3.22
C ALA A 95 1.61 -19.43 4.66
N ASP A 96 2.78 -19.95 4.98
CA ASP A 96 3.12 -20.44 6.32
C ASP A 96 3.47 -19.30 7.30
N PHE A 97 3.73 -18.08 6.79
CA PHE A 97 4.00 -16.87 7.58
C PHE A 97 2.76 -15.99 7.78
N VAL A 98 1.60 -16.41 7.29
CA VAL A 98 0.32 -15.68 7.46
C VAL A 98 -0.69 -16.60 8.13
N LYS A 99 -1.17 -16.19 9.30
CA LYS A 99 -2.29 -16.86 9.96
C LYS A 99 -3.54 -16.02 9.80
N ALA A 100 -4.62 -16.62 9.31
CA ALA A 100 -5.91 -15.98 9.13
C ALA A 100 -6.94 -16.60 10.08
N ASN A 101 -7.59 -15.78 10.88
CA ASN A 101 -8.64 -16.21 11.81
C ASN A 101 -9.78 -15.19 11.85
N VAL A 102 -11.01 -15.67 11.85
CA VAL A 102 -12.20 -14.82 12.03
C VAL A 102 -12.79 -15.11 13.39
N ASP A 103 -12.95 -14.07 14.21
CA ASP A 103 -13.55 -14.16 15.53
C ASP A 103 -15.09 -14.20 15.48
N GLN A 104 -15.71 -14.42 16.63
CA GLN A 104 -17.18 -14.48 16.76
C GLN A 104 -17.88 -13.15 16.43
N SER A 105 -17.15 -12.05 16.44
CA SER A 105 -17.64 -10.70 16.11
C SER A 105 -17.48 -10.34 14.64
N GLY A 106 -17.03 -11.27 13.80
CA GLY A 106 -16.81 -11.02 12.36
C GLY A 106 -15.55 -10.18 12.06
N ASN A 107 -14.56 -10.22 12.93
CA ASN A 107 -13.27 -9.56 12.65
C ASN A 107 -12.31 -10.61 12.08
N LEU A 108 -11.81 -10.38 10.88
CA LEU A 108 -10.69 -11.14 10.32
C LEU A 108 -9.36 -10.58 10.86
N THR A 109 -8.59 -11.42 11.52
CA THR A 109 -7.22 -11.12 11.93
C THR A 109 -6.24 -11.85 11.03
N LEU A 110 -5.29 -11.12 10.48
CA LEU A 110 -4.12 -11.64 9.78
C LEU A 110 -2.87 -11.39 10.64
N ASP A 111 -2.30 -12.44 11.20
CA ASP A 111 -1.04 -12.37 11.90
C ASP A 111 0.11 -12.60 10.91
N LEU A 112 0.94 -11.60 10.71
CA LEU A 112 2.14 -11.67 9.88
C LEU A 112 3.32 -12.09 10.75
N LEU A 113 3.77 -13.34 10.58
CA LEU A 113 4.88 -13.89 11.36
C LEU A 113 6.24 -13.45 10.76
N SER A 114 7.22 -13.26 11.61
CA SER A 114 8.62 -13.05 11.18
C SER A 114 9.21 -14.31 10.55
N GLY A 115 10.04 -14.16 9.51
CA GLY A 115 10.78 -15.28 8.90
C GLY A 115 10.50 -15.54 7.43
N GLY A 116 9.60 -14.79 6.80
CA GLY A 116 9.49 -14.80 5.34
C GLY A 116 10.74 -14.17 4.70
N ASP A 117 11.13 -14.63 3.52
CA ASP A 117 12.35 -14.21 2.77
C ASP A 117 12.39 -12.73 2.36
N GLY A 118 11.74 -11.81 3.10
CA GLY A 118 11.69 -10.38 2.78
C GLY A 118 11.01 -10.06 1.45
N GLY A 119 10.38 -11.06 0.83
CA GLY A 119 9.66 -10.93 -0.42
C GLY A 119 8.36 -10.14 -0.23
N TYR A 120 7.94 -9.46 -1.30
CA TYR A 120 6.70 -8.71 -1.36
C TYR A 120 5.49 -9.65 -1.18
N ASN A 121 4.87 -9.61 0.00
CA ASN A 121 3.69 -10.41 0.30
C ASN A 121 2.45 -9.81 -0.32
N SER A 122 1.89 -10.46 -1.34
CA SER A 122 0.59 -10.09 -1.90
C SER A 122 -0.51 -10.90 -1.24
N ILE A 123 -1.43 -10.22 -0.58
CA ILE A 123 -2.59 -10.80 0.10
C ILE A 123 -3.85 -10.32 -0.59
N TYR A 124 -4.67 -11.25 -1.07
CA TYR A 124 -5.95 -10.97 -1.70
C TYR A 124 -7.08 -11.30 -0.73
N ILE A 125 -7.94 -10.32 -0.47
CA ILE A 125 -9.08 -10.40 0.43
C ILE A 125 -10.36 -10.41 -0.40
N PHE A 126 -11.14 -11.47 -0.27
CA PHE A 126 -12.44 -11.60 -0.93
C PHE A 126 -13.55 -11.40 0.10
N SER A 127 -14.38 -10.40 -0.11
CA SER A 127 -15.55 -10.11 0.71
C SER A 127 -16.53 -9.22 -0.06
N PRO A 128 -17.80 -9.17 0.34
CA PRO A 128 -18.77 -8.24 -0.26
C PRO A 128 -18.40 -6.77 -0.01
N ASP A 129 -17.81 -6.48 1.14
CA ASP A 129 -17.41 -5.14 1.59
C ASP A 129 -16.18 -5.21 2.49
N LEU A 130 -15.45 -4.10 2.61
CA LEU A 130 -14.36 -3.90 3.56
C LEU A 130 -14.48 -2.48 4.11
N ARG A 131 -14.89 -2.32 5.36
CA ARG A 131 -15.17 -1.01 5.96
C ARG A 131 -14.07 -0.52 6.88
N VAL A 132 -13.41 -1.45 7.57
CA VAL A 132 -12.40 -1.13 8.56
C VAL A 132 -11.14 -1.95 8.33
N LEU A 133 -10.02 -1.27 8.23
CA LEU A 133 -8.69 -1.85 8.21
C LEU A 133 -7.92 -1.36 9.44
N LYS A 134 -7.57 -2.26 10.35
CA LYS A 134 -6.71 -1.95 11.49
C LYS A 134 -5.31 -2.52 11.26
N LEU A 135 -4.31 -1.70 11.51
CA LEU A 135 -2.90 -2.03 11.36
C LEU A 135 -2.20 -1.83 12.70
N LYS A 136 -1.46 -2.83 13.14
CA LYS A 136 -0.61 -2.74 14.34
C LYS A 136 0.76 -3.33 14.06
N ASN A 137 1.80 -2.51 14.19
CA ASN A 137 3.19 -2.89 13.83
C ASN A 137 3.28 -3.52 12.42
N ALA A 138 2.44 -3.06 11.50
CA ALA A 138 2.33 -3.60 10.14
C ALA A 138 2.15 -2.48 9.15
N GLY A 139 2.69 -2.63 7.94
CA GLY A 139 2.56 -1.68 6.86
C GLY A 139 1.81 -2.23 5.65
N ILE A 140 1.27 -1.35 4.85
CA ILE A 140 0.68 -1.65 3.55
C ILE A 140 1.48 -0.91 2.47
N ASN A 141 2.31 -1.64 1.74
CA ASN A 141 3.09 -1.06 0.64
C ASN A 141 2.18 -0.64 -0.52
N GLU A 142 1.10 -1.38 -0.71
CA GLU A 142 0.14 -1.13 -1.78
C GLU A 142 -1.24 -1.65 -1.37
N LEU A 143 -2.22 -0.75 -1.24
CA LEU A 143 -3.63 -1.10 -1.07
C LEU A 143 -4.36 -0.92 -2.41
N SER A 144 -4.85 -2.00 -2.99
CA SER A 144 -5.73 -1.96 -4.16
C SER A 144 -7.17 -2.25 -3.75
N ALA A 145 -8.03 -1.23 -3.78
CA ALA A 145 -9.42 -1.36 -3.36
C ALA A 145 -10.33 -0.36 -4.11
N LYS A 146 -11.57 -0.77 -4.38
CA LYS A 146 -12.62 0.10 -4.91
C LYS A 146 -13.77 0.12 -3.91
N LEU A 147 -13.80 1.14 -3.05
CA LEU A 147 -14.69 1.24 -1.90
C LEU A 147 -15.39 2.60 -1.87
N ASN A 148 -16.61 2.63 -1.35
CA ASN A 148 -17.28 3.90 -1.08
C ASN A 148 -16.66 4.58 0.14
N GLU A 149 -16.37 3.82 1.18
CA GLU A 149 -15.78 4.32 2.42
C GLU A 149 -14.81 3.28 2.99
N LEU A 150 -13.68 3.75 3.51
CA LEU A 150 -12.72 2.95 4.24
C LEU A 150 -12.23 3.71 5.47
N THR A 151 -12.31 3.08 6.63
CA THR A 151 -11.66 3.56 7.86
C THR A 151 -10.39 2.76 8.10
N VAL A 152 -9.26 3.45 8.16
CA VAL A 152 -7.96 2.87 8.52
C VAL A 152 -7.59 3.35 9.92
N VAL A 153 -7.27 2.41 10.79
CA VAL A 153 -6.77 2.68 12.15
C VAL A 153 -5.38 2.08 12.25
N GLY A 154 -4.37 2.94 12.32
CA GLY A 154 -2.96 2.56 12.37
C GLY A 154 -2.31 2.89 13.71
N ASP A 155 -1.62 1.92 14.28
CA ASP A 155 -0.72 2.10 15.43
C ASP A 155 0.64 1.53 15.07
N SER A 156 1.67 2.37 15.14
CA SER A 156 3.05 2.00 14.77
C SER A 156 3.15 1.50 13.32
N VAL A 157 2.59 2.29 12.39
CA VAL A 157 2.62 2.04 10.94
C VAL A 157 3.71 2.88 10.30
N GLU A 158 4.63 2.25 9.55
CA GLU A 158 5.72 2.94 8.85
C GLU A 158 5.45 3.15 7.37
N VAL A 159 4.53 2.38 6.78
CA VAL A 159 4.14 2.52 5.38
C VAL A 159 2.66 2.23 5.20
N PHE A 160 1.97 3.12 4.49
CA PHE A 160 0.62 2.89 3.99
C PHE A 160 0.44 3.66 2.69
N SER A 161 0.27 2.96 1.59
CA SER A 161 0.13 3.57 0.27
C SER A 161 -1.03 2.97 -0.52
N LEU A 162 -1.68 3.81 -1.32
CA LEU A 162 -2.77 3.41 -2.22
C LEU A 162 -2.22 3.05 -3.60
N ALA A 163 -2.67 1.92 -4.14
CA ALA A 163 -2.37 1.52 -5.51
C ALA A 163 -3.05 2.43 -6.54
N GLU A 164 -2.44 2.62 -7.71
CA GLU A 164 -2.99 3.44 -8.81
C GLU A 164 -4.41 3.04 -9.27
N LYS A 165 -4.80 1.79 -9.04
CA LYS A 165 -6.13 1.27 -9.42
C LYS A 165 -7.18 1.42 -8.33
N SER A 166 -6.81 1.99 -7.18
CA SER A 166 -7.74 2.22 -6.08
C SER A 166 -8.70 3.36 -6.38
N VAL A 167 -9.90 3.25 -5.84
CA VAL A 167 -10.89 4.33 -5.82
C VAL A 167 -11.60 4.27 -4.47
N ILE A 168 -11.42 5.29 -3.64
CA ILE A 168 -12.02 5.38 -2.32
C ILE A 168 -12.73 6.74 -2.22
N ASN A 169 -14.06 6.75 -2.20
CA ASN A 169 -14.80 8.02 -2.17
C ASN A 169 -14.56 8.77 -0.86
N THR A 170 -14.52 8.05 0.27
CA THR A 170 -14.24 8.61 1.59
C THR A 170 -13.21 7.77 2.32
N LEU A 171 -12.08 8.36 2.66
CA LEU A 171 -11.01 7.73 3.43
C LEU A 171 -10.91 8.38 4.81
N ASN A 172 -11.10 7.58 5.87
CA ASN A 172 -10.91 7.97 7.26
C ASN A 172 -9.60 7.36 7.77
N LEU A 173 -8.62 8.19 8.09
CA LEU A 173 -7.33 7.78 8.66
C LEU A 173 -7.25 8.17 10.14
N ASN A 174 -7.04 7.22 11.02
CA ASN A 174 -6.75 7.43 12.43
C ASN A 174 -5.38 6.82 12.73
N LEU A 175 -4.37 7.66 12.91
CA LEU A 175 -2.98 7.24 13.02
C LEU A 175 -2.41 7.62 14.39
N THR A 176 -1.76 6.66 15.04
CA THR A 176 -1.04 6.88 16.30
C THR A 176 0.38 6.31 16.17
N ASN A 177 1.38 7.05 16.64
CA ASN A 177 2.79 6.65 16.63
C ASN A 177 3.28 6.15 15.27
N SER A 178 2.79 6.76 14.18
CA SER A 178 2.96 6.25 12.81
C SER A 178 3.72 7.25 11.94
N THR A 179 4.42 6.75 10.93
CA THR A 179 5.11 7.58 9.94
C THR A 179 4.74 7.11 8.53
N ILE A 180 3.95 7.91 7.83
CA ILE A 180 3.53 7.66 6.46
C ILE A 180 4.02 8.81 5.60
N ASP A 181 5.12 8.60 4.89
CA ASP A 181 5.75 9.65 4.08
C ASP A 181 5.00 9.93 2.77
N ASP A 182 4.31 8.94 2.23
CA ASP A 182 3.52 9.08 1.02
C ASP A 182 2.33 8.12 1.02
N LEU A 183 1.13 8.69 1.18
CA LEU A 183 -0.10 7.92 1.13
C LEU A 183 -0.35 7.30 -0.26
N GLY A 184 0.34 7.75 -1.32
CA GLY A 184 -0.10 7.52 -2.68
C GLY A 184 -1.43 8.26 -2.94
N GLY A 185 -1.95 8.31 -4.13
CA GLY A 185 -3.26 8.95 -4.24
C GLY A 185 -3.60 9.49 -5.60
N THR A 186 -2.78 9.21 -6.60
CA THR A 186 -3.10 9.52 -7.99
C THR A 186 -2.98 8.28 -8.86
N ASP A 187 -3.87 8.18 -9.85
CA ASP A 187 -3.70 7.21 -10.92
C ASP A 187 -2.60 7.68 -11.91
N SER A 188 -2.30 6.85 -12.89
CA SER A 188 -1.31 7.14 -13.94
C SER A 188 -1.63 8.38 -14.80
N LYS A 189 -2.86 8.92 -14.69
CA LYS A 189 -3.32 10.14 -15.37
C LYS A 189 -3.33 11.36 -14.43
N GLY A 190 -2.95 11.18 -13.16
CA GLY A 190 -2.96 12.23 -12.15
C GLY A 190 -4.33 12.49 -11.50
N ASN A 191 -5.32 11.61 -11.72
CA ASN A 191 -6.61 11.74 -11.03
C ASN A 191 -6.49 11.29 -9.57
N SER A 192 -7.24 11.94 -8.68
CA SER A 192 -7.30 11.55 -7.27
C SER A 192 -7.92 10.18 -7.08
N LEU A 193 -7.30 9.36 -6.23
CA LEU A 193 -7.84 8.08 -5.78
C LEU A 193 -8.78 8.22 -4.59
N VAL A 194 -8.75 9.38 -3.90
CA VAL A 194 -9.56 9.69 -2.73
C VAL A 194 -10.39 10.94 -2.99
N GLY A 195 -11.69 10.85 -2.82
CA GLY A 195 -12.60 12.00 -2.98
C GLY A 195 -12.62 12.90 -1.74
N ARG A 196 -12.87 12.32 -0.56
CA ARG A 196 -12.90 13.01 0.74
C ARG A 196 -11.91 12.36 1.70
N LEU A 197 -11.14 13.17 2.39
CA LEU A 197 -10.17 12.71 3.38
C LEU A 197 -10.56 13.23 4.77
N PHE A 198 -10.60 12.32 5.75
CA PHE A 198 -10.62 12.63 7.17
C PHE A 198 -9.35 12.02 7.78
N ALA A 199 -8.48 12.85 8.30
CA ALA A 199 -7.23 12.40 8.91
C ALA A 199 -7.13 12.89 10.34
N ASN A 200 -6.92 11.95 11.27
CA ASN A 200 -6.64 12.23 12.66
C ASN A 200 -5.30 11.59 13.03
N THR A 201 -4.33 12.41 13.39
CA THR A 201 -2.96 11.99 13.68
C THR A 201 -2.56 12.34 15.08
N THR A 202 -1.98 11.37 15.81
CA THR A 202 -1.41 11.57 17.15
C THR A 202 0.01 11.02 17.19
N ASN A 203 0.98 11.85 17.58
CA ASN A 203 2.42 11.50 17.61
C ASN A 203 2.90 10.89 16.28
N SER A 204 2.46 11.44 15.15
CA SER A 204 2.62 10.81 13.85
C SER A 204 3.12 11.79 12.78
N VAL A 205 3.64 11.24 11.68
CA VAL A 205 3.96 12.00 10.47
C VAL A 205 3.08 11.48 9.34
N LEU A 206 2.41 12.39 8.62
CA LEU A 206 1.56 12.04 7.48
C LEU A 206 1.87 12.90 6.27
N GLY A 207 2.45 12.29 5.25
CA GLY A 207 2.61 12.85 3.92
C GLY A 207 1.41 12.54 3.03
N LEU A 208 0.71 13.58 2.60
CA LEU A 208 -0.42 13.49 1.71
C LEU A 208 -0.01 13.75 0.26
N PRO A 209 -0.55 13.03 -0.71
CA PRO A 209 -0.27 13.31 -2.12
C PRO A 209 -0.83 14.67 -2.54
N ARG A 210 -0.14 15.31 -3.45
CA ARG A 210 -0.61 16.52 -4.10
C ARG A 210 -1.60 16.15 -5.19
N THR A 211 -2.86 16.09 -4.81
CA THR A 211 -3.98 15.69 -5.69
C THR A 211 -5.25 16.48 -5.35
N ASN A 212 -6.26 16.38 -6.18
CA ASN A 212 -7.52 17.06 -5.96
C ASN A 212 -8.37 16.31 -4.93
N TYR A 213 -8.78 16.98 -3.86
CA TYR A 213 -9.78 16.49 -2.90
C TYR A 213 -11.04 17.34 -2.97
N GLN A 214 -12.21 16.72 -2.84
CA GLN A 214 -13.45 17.47 -2.61
C GLN A 214 -13.39 18.19 -1.26
N SER A 215 -12.99 17.46 -0.22
CA SER A 215 -12.70 18.00 1.10
C SER A 215 -11.59 17.22 1.79
N ALA A 216 -10.87 17.92 2.67
CA ALA A 216 -9.93 17.32 3.61
C ALA A 216 -10.16 17.93 5.00
N ASP A 217 -10.49 17.07 5.96
CA ASP A 217 -10.66 17.39 7.38
C ASP A 217 -9.51 16.76 8.15
N ILE A 218 -8.62 17.59 8.70
CA ILE A 218 -7.34 17.14 9.26
C ILE A 218 -7.22 17.60 10.70
N VAL A 219 -7.07 16.64 11.62
CA VAL A 219 -6.77 16.86 13.04
C VAL A 219 -5.36 16.38 13.31
N VAL A 220 -4.53 17.28 13.84
CA VAL A 220 -3.09 17.06 14.05
C VAL A 220 -2.76 17.27 15.52
N ASN A 221 -2.41 16.20 16.23
CA ASN A 221 -2.07 16.25 17.65
C ASN A 221 -0.63 15.79 17.87
N ASN A 222 0.25 16.70 18.32
CA ASN A 222 1.70 16.45 18.45
C ASN A 222 2.31 15.77 17.22
N SER A 223 1.89 16.17 16.04
CA SER A 223 2.11 15.48 14.78
C SER A 223 2.55 16.42 13.67
N GLU A 224 3.05 15.87 12.58
CA GLU A 224 3.34 16.61 11.36
C GLU A 224 2.44 16.11 10.23
N VAL A 225 1.81 17.04 9.50
CA VAL A 225 1.08 16.74 8.26
C VAL A 225 1.58 17.67 7.16
N TYR A 226 1.87 17.10 6.01
CA TYR A 226 2.32 17.87 4.85
C TYR A 226 1.74 17.31 3.56
N PHE A 227 1.59 18.21 2.56
CA PHE A 227 1.30 17.82 1.20
C PHE A 227 2.59 17.75 0.39
N ASN A 228 2.76 16.66 -0.35
CA ASN A 228 3.96 16.44 -1.17
C ASN A 228 4.12 17.57 -2.19
N ARG A 229 5.36 18.03 -2.39
CA ARG A 229 5.66 19.09 -3.36
C ARG A 229 5.72 18.58 -4.81
N LYS A 230 5.86 17.27 -5.00
CA LYS A 230 5.90 16.63 -6.32
C LYS A 230 4.49 16.36 -6.83
N GLY A 231 4.28 16.57 -8.13
CA GLY A 231 3.01 16.30 -8.79
C GLY A 231 2.39 17.55 -9.44
N PRO A 232 1.27 17.39 -10.15
CA PRO A 232 0.55 18.50 -10.78
C PRO A 232 -0.01 19.46 -9.71
N GLU A 233 -0.42 20.64 -10.14
CA GLU A 233 -1.16 21.53 -9.25
C GLU A 233 -2.44 20.84 -8.75
N ALA A 234 -2.67 20.94 -7.45
CA ALA A 234 -3.78 20.27 -6.79
C ALA A 234 -4.62 21.26 -6.00
N LYS A 235 -5.92 21.02 -5.97
CA LYS A 235 -6.89 21.87 -5.28
C LYS A 235 -7.73 21.04 -4.32
N VAL A 236 -7.81 21.50 -3.07
CA VAL A 236 -8.77 21.01 -2.09
C VAL A 236 -9.97 21.96 -2.09
N GLY A 237 -11.17 21.44 -2.31
CA GLY A 237 -12.39 22.26 -2.32
C GLY A 237 -12.63 22.93 -0.96
N LEU A 238 -12.71 22.12 0.10
CA LEU A 238 -12.82 22.55 1.49
C LEU A 238 -11.70 21.91 2.31
N LEU A 239 -10.88 22.74 2.94
CA LEU A 239 -9.79 22.29 3.83
C LEU A 239 -10.07 22.76 5.25
N ASN A 240 -10.31 21.84 6.16
CA ASN A 240 -10.48 22.10 7.58
C ASN A 240 -9.26 21.54 8.34
N ILE A 241 -8.61 22.37 9.17
CA ILE A 241 -7.44 21.98 9.94
C ILE A 241 -7.67 22.32 11.40
N LYS A 242 -7.51 21.33 12.26
CA LYS A 242 -7.45 21.48 13.70
C LYS A 242 -6.11 20.99 14.20
N THR A 243 -5.42 21.78 15.02
CA THR A 243 -4.16 21.34 15.64
C THR A 243 -4.25 21.38 17.14
N GLU A 244 -3.55 20.46 17.80
CA GLU A 244 -3.42 20.34 19.23
C GLU A 244 -1.93 20.07 19.57
N GLY A 245 -1.45 20.64 20.69
CA GLY A 245 -0.07 20.48 21.12
C GLY A 245 0.95 21.04 20.11
N LYS A 246 2.15 20.47 20.12
CA LYS A 246 3.25 20.84 19.20
C LYS A 246 3.06 20.17 17.86
N SER A 247 2.36 20.83 16.96
CA SER A 247 2.03 20.29 15.64
C SER A 247 2.65 21.11 14.52
N SER A 248 2.87 20.47 13.36
CA SER A 248 3.37 21.10 12.15
C SER A 248 2.46 20.79 10.97
N VAL A 249 2.08 21.82 10.22
CA VAL A 249 1.25 21.67 9.02
C VAL A 249 1.88 22.45 7.87
N ARG A 250 2.20 21.76 6.76
CA ARG A 250 2.80 22.38 5.57
C ARG A 250 1.81 22.36 4.40
N LEU A 251 1.38 23.53 3.97
CA LEU A 251 0.41 23.77 2.89
C LEU A 251 1.02 24.56 1.73
N ASP A 252 2.33 24.76 1.70
CA ASP A 252 3.04 25.63 0.75
C ASP A 252 2.90 25.23 -0.71
N SER A 253 2.50 23.98 -0.97
CA SER A 253 2.34 23.42 -2.32
C SER A 253 0.88 23.22 -2.75
N LEU A 254 -0.10 23.69 -1.95
CA LEU A 254 -1.50 23.38 -2.14
C LEU A 254 -2.32 24.61 -2.49
N GLN A 255 -3.33 24.46 -3.34
CA GLN A 255 -4.41 25.43 -3.54
C GLN A 255 -5.67 24.94 -2.83
N TRP A 256 -6.50 25.87 -2.33
CA TRP A 256 -7.78 25.54 -1.71
C TRP A 256 -8.88 26.49 -2.11
N GLY A 257 -10.12 26.03 -2.06
CA GLY A 257 -11.30 26.87 -2.23
C GLY A 257 -11.64 27.62 -0.96
N THR A 258 -11.87 26.87 0.13
CA THR A 258 -12.11 27.40 1.48
C THR A 258 -11.14 26.75 2.45
N LEU A 259 -10.52 27.58 3.29
CA LEU A 259 -9.67 27.12 4.40
C LEU A 259 -10.29 27.57 5.73
N ASN A 260 -10.57 26.60 6.59
CA ASN A 260 -10.96 26.83 7.99
C ASN A 260 -9.87 26.24 8.90
N GLY A 261 -9.57 26.94 9.99
CA GLY A 261 -8.54 26.49 10.90
C GLY A 261 -8.89 26.78 12.36
N ASN A 262 -8.51 25.84 13.25
CA ASN A 262 -8.42 26.05 14.67
C ASN A 262 -7.05 25.55 15.12
N LEU A 263 -6.12 26.46 15.32
CA LEU A 263 -4.72 26.14 15.55
C LEU A 263 -4.33 26.36 17.01
N SER A 264 -3.58 25.43 17.59
CA SER A 264 -2.98 25.63 18.91
C SER A 264 -1.84 26.67 18.82
N ASN A 265 -1.50 27.30 19.95
CA ASN A 265 -0.43 28.31 20.00
C ASN A 265 0.95 27.74 19.67
N ASP A 266 1.15 26.43 19.82
CA ASP A 266 2.42 25.74 19.56
C ASP A 266 2.49 25.17 18.13
N THR A 267 1.56 25.56 17.26
CA THR A 267 1.51 25.06 15.88
C THR A 267 2.48 25.83 15.00
N LYS A 268 3.29 25.08 14.24
CA LYS A 268 4.04 25.61 13.12
C LYS A 268 3.23 25.38 11.84
N ILE A 269 3.02 26.44 11.06
CA ILE A 269 2.32 26.37 9.78
C ILE A 269 3.14 27.00 8.67
N ASP A 270 3.33 26.27 7.55
CA ASP A 270 3.96 26.77 6.34
C ASP A 270 2.86 27.00 5.28
N LEU A 271 2.67 28.26 4.91
CA LEU A 271 1.65 28.70 3.95
C LEU A 271 2.31 29.33 2.71
N PRO A 272 1.69 29.22 1.52
CA PRO A 272 2.14 29.97 0.36
C PRO A 272 1.95 31.49 0.56
N VAL A 273 2.82 32.29 -0.04
CA VAL A 273 2.87 33.75 0.16
C VAL A 273 1.53 34.44 -0.16
N HIS A 274 0.77 33.93 -1.14
CA HIS A 274 -0.53 34.50 -1.48
C HIS A 274 -1.55 34.37 -0.34
N ALA A 275 -1.49 33.26 0.41
CA ALA A 275 -2.36 33.04 1.58
C ALA A 275 -1.96 33.97 2.74
N LEU A 276 -0.66 34.18 2.97
CA LEU A 276 -0.17 35.11 3.99
C LEU A 276 -0.65 36.55 3.70
N ARG A 277 -0.65 36.99 2.43
CA ARG A 277 -1.15 38.32 2.02
C ARG A 277 -2.62 38.55 2.36
N SER A 278 -3.44 37.50 2.37
CA SER A 278 -4.86 37.60 2.74
C SER A 278 -5.06 37.74 4.26
N LEU A 279 -4.07 37.33 5.06
CA LEU A 279 -4.09 37.40 6.54
C LEU A 279 -3.50 38.71 7.08
N ILE A 280 -2.70 39.44 6.29
CA ILE A 280 -1.96 40.66 6.67
C ILE A 280 -2.69 41.95 6.19
N LYS A 281 -3.94 41.87 5.85
CA LYS A 281 -4.75 43.04 5.47
C LYS A 281 -5.16 43.85 6.68
#